data_e0288100bbb289fa322ea0a24ee33a01
#
_entry.id   e0288100bbb289fa322ea0a24ee33a01
#
_cell.length_a   1.000
_cell.length_b   1.000
_cell.length_c   1.000
_cell.angle_alpha   90.00
_cell.angle_beta   90.00
_cell.angle_gamma   90.00
#
_symmetry.space_group_name_H-M   'P 1'
#
loop_
_entity.id
_entity.type
_entity.pdbx_description
1 polymer ?
#
loop_
_entity_poly.entity_id
_entity_poly.type
_entity_poly.pdbx_seq_one_letter_code
_entity_poly.pdbx_strand_id
1 'polypeptide(L)'
;MKFLEKIINAKLNGISGKELQKFAYQFNIIVTLEQAELVSRYLKGKNIDVFNKTDRENLLKEISNIAGPETAKKVNQLFSNFVN
;
A
#
# COMPACT_ATOMS: atom_id res chain seq x y z
N MET A 1 14.16 -5.26 -9.45
CA MET A 1 14.14 -5.22 -10.92
C MET A 1 13.01 -4.33 -11.39
N LYS A 2 13.35 -3.42 -12.29
CA LYS A 2 12.42 -2.37 -12.69
C LYS A 2 11.14 -2.87 -13.34
N PHE A 3 11.22 -3.99 -14.06
CA PHE A 3 10.03 -4.54 -14.70
C PHE A 3 8.99 -4.99 -13.67
N LEU A 4 9.42 -5.73 -12.65
CA LEU A 4 8.52 -6.17 -11.58
C LEU A 4 8.01 -4.98 -10.78
N GLU A 5 8.86 -3.99 -10.55
CA GLU A 5 8.45 -2.78 -9.84
C GLU A 5 7.32 -2.06 -10.57
N LYS A 6 7.41 -1.97 -11.89
CA LYS A 6 6.37 -1.35 -12.70
C LYS A 6 5.04 -2.09 -12.59
N ILE A 7 5.11 -3.43 -12.61
CA ILE A 7 3.90 -4.26 -12.49
C ILE A 7 3.24 -4.06 -11.13
N ILE A 8 4.03 -4.09 -10.07
CA ILE A 8 3.52 -3.92 -8.71
C ILE A 8 2.90 -2.53 -8.55
N ASN A 9 3.61 -1.48 -9.01
CA ASN A 9 3.10 -0.12 -8.91
C ASN A 9 1.82 0.07 -9.73
N ALA A 10 1.78 -0.50 -10.93
CA ALA A 10 0.58 -0.41 -11.76
C ALA A 10 -0.61 -1.05 -11.07
N LYS A 11 -0.39 -2.22 -10.46
CA LYS A 11 -1.46 -2.92 -9.74
C LYS A 11 -1.95 -2.08 -8.56
N LEU A 12 -1.03 -1.54 -7.77
CA LEU A 12 -1.38 -0.75 -6.59
C LEU A 12 -2.09 0.55 -6.96
N ASN A 13 -1.67 1.20 -8.03
CA ASN A 13 -2.27 2.48 -8.43
C ASN A 13 -3.67 2.32 -9.05
N GLY A 14 -4.08 1.09 -9.35
CA GLY A 14 -5.41 0.79 -9.86
C GLY A 14 -6.22 -0.14 -8.99
N ILE A 15 -5.73 -0.47 -7.80
CA ILE A 15 -6.39 -1.46 -6.95
C ILE A 15 -7.66 -0.91 -6.32
N SER A 16 -8.72 -1.74 -6.29
CA SER A 16 -9.95 -1.37 -5.60
C SER A 16 -9.79 -1.58 -4.09
N GLY A 17 -10.66 -0.96 -3.30
CA GLY A 17 -10.64 -1.16 -1.85
C GLY A 17 -10.83 -2.62 -1.47
N LYS A 18 -11.74 -3.30 -2.17
CA LYS A 18 -12.02 -4.71 -1.90
C LYS A 18 -10.81 -5.59 -2.20
N GLU A 19 -10.15 -5.35 -3.33
CA GLU A 19 -8.94 -6.07 -3.69
C GLU A 19 -7.81 -5.78 -2.71
N LEU A 20 -7.69 -4.53 -2.30
CA LEU A 20 -6.67 -4.13 -1.35
C LEU A 20 -6.88 -4.80 0.00
N GLN A 21 -8.12 -4.88 0.47
CA GLN A 21 -8.45 -5.56 1.71
C GLN A 21 -8.04 -7.04 1.65
N LYS A 22 -8.36 -7.71 0.56
CA LYS A 22 -8.01 -9.12 0.38
C LYS A 22 -6.50 -9.32 0.33
N PHE A 23 -5.81 -8.44 -0.40
CA PHE A 23 -4.37 -8.52 -0.54
C PHE A 23 -3.69 -8.34 0.82
N ALA A 24 -4.11 -7.34 1.58
CA ALA A 24 -3.57 -7.09 2.91
C ALA A 24 -3.78 -8.29 3.84
N TYR A 25 -4.97 -8.89 3.77
CA TYR A 25 -5.31 -10.04 4.61
C TYR A 25 -4.35 -11.22 4.37
N GLN A 26 -3.90 -11.41 3.14
CA GLN A 26 -2.96 -12.49 2.82
C GLN A 26 -1.62 -12.33 3.53
N PHE A 27 -1.30 -11.12 3.96
CA PHE A 27 -0.07 -10.82 4.70
C PHE A 27 -0.36 -10.54 6.18
N ASN A 28 -1.52 -11.01 6.67
CA ASN A 28 -1.93 -10.82 8.06
C ASN A 28 -2.13 -9.35 8.45
N ILE A 29 -2.46 -8.52 7.48
CA ILE A 29 -2.76 -7.12 7.72
C ILE A 29 -4.28 -6.97 7.60
N ILE A 30 -4.94 -6.70 8.73
CA ILE A 30 -6.39 -6.62 8.78
C ILE A 30 -6.82 -5.17 8.78
N VAL A 31 -7.57 -4.79 7.74
CA VAL A 31 -8.16 -3.46 7.63
C VAL A 31 -9.64 -3.62 7.27
N THR A 32 -10.44 -2.64 7.64
CA THR A 32 -11.84 -2.65 7.22
C THR A 32 -11.95 -2.31 5.75
N LEU A 33 -13.06 -2.67 5.13
CA LEU A 33 -13.30 -2.30 3.74
C LEU A 33 -13.26 -0.79 3.57
N GLU A 34 -13.82 -0.05 4.53
CA GLU A 34 -13.82 1.40 4.51
C GLU A 34 -12.41 1.97 4.52
N GLN A 35 -11.54 1.44 5.38
CA GLN A 35 -10.15 1.84 5.42
C GLN A 35 -9.43 1.53 4.12
N ALA A 36 -9.66 0.35 3.58
CA ALA A 36 -9.05 -0.07 2.32
C ALA A 36 -9.51 0.83 1.16
N GLU A 37 -10.77 1.23 1.17
CA GLU A 37 -11.28 2.15 0.15
C GLU A 37 -10.63 3.53 0.23
N LEU A 38 -10.39 4.02 1.44
CA LEU A 38 -9.72 5.30 1.61
C LEU A 38 -8.28 5.24 1.09
N VAL A 39 -7.57 4.15 1.37
CA VAL A 39 -6.21 3.97 0.84
C VAL A 39 -6.25 3.87 -0.68
N SER A 40 -7.19 3.11 -1.21
CA SER A 40 -7.36 2.96 -2.65
C SER A 40 -7.56 4.32 -3.34
N ARG A 41 -8.38 5.17 -2.76
CA ARG A 41 -8.62 6.52 -3.31
C ARG A 41 -7.35 7.37 -3.25
N TYR A 42 -6.60 7.23 -2.18
CA TYR A 42 -5.33 7.97 -2.06
C TYR A 42 -4.35 7.56 -3.16
N LEU A 43 -4.29 6.26 -3.46
CA LEU A 43 -3.39 5.74 -4.48
C LEU A 43 -3.79 6.14 -5.89
N LYS A 44 -5.09 6.29 -6.13
CA LYS A 44 -5.62 6.46 -7.48
C LYS A 44 -5.14 7.75 -8.13
N GLY A 45 -4.53 7.61 -9.30
CA GLY A 45 -4.12 8.75 -10.11
C GLY A 45 -2.84 9.43 -9.67
N LYS A 46 -2.17 8.92 -8.64
CA LYS A 46 -0.95 9.55 -8.13
C LYS A 46 0.34 8.95 -8.68
N ASN A 47 0.25 7.82 -9.35
CA ASN A 47 1.41 7.12 -9.89
C ASN A 47 2.49 6.90 -8.82
N ILE A 48 2.05 6.42 -7.65
CA ILE A 48 2.95 6.21 -6.53
C ILE A 48 3.89 5.05 -6.83
N ASP A 49 5.18 5.28 -6.56
CA ASP A 49 6.21 4.27 -6.70
C ASP A 49 6.58 3.79 -5.29
N VAL A 50 6.11 2.61 -4.90
CA VAL A 50 6.36 2.09 -3.55
C VAL A 50 7.82 1.69 -3.34
N PHE A 51 8.62 1.66 -4.40
CA PHE A 51 10.06 1.40 -4.30
C PHE A 51 10.87 2.68 -4.15
N ASN A 52 10.23 3.84 -4.31
CA ASN A 52 10.83 5.14 -4.06
C ASN A 52 10.64 5.49 -2.59
N LYS A 53 11.71 5.87 -1.92
CA LYS A 53 11.67 6.12 -0.48
C LYS A 53 10.66 7.19 -0.10
N THR A 54 10.66 8.30 -0.81
CA THR A 54 9.76 9.41 -0.49
C THR A 54 8.30 9.03 -0.70
N ASP A 55 8.00 8.40 -1.84
CA ASP A 55 6.63 7.96 -2.14
C ASP A 55 6.16 6.94 -1.11
N ARG A 56 7.04 6.01 -0.74
CA ARG A 56 6.70 4.98 0.25
C ARG A 56 6.43 5.61 1.61
N GLU A 57 7.25 6.56 2.03
CA GLU A 57 7.06 7.24 3.32
C GLU A 57 5.74 8.00 3.35
N ASN A 58 5.42 8.69 2.26
CA ASN A 58 4.16 9.43 2.17
C ASN A 58 2.95 8.49 2.22
N LEU A 59 3.04 7.35 1.53
CA LEU A 59 1.98 6.35 1.57
C LEU A 59 1.80 5.78 2.97
N LEU A 60 2.91 5.46 3.64
CA LEU A 60 2.85 4.92 5.00
C LEU A 60 2.25 5.94 5.98
N LYS A 61 2.55 7.21 5.78
CA LYS A 61 1.97 8.26 6.60
C LYS A 61 0.45 8.31 6.43
N GLU A 62 0.01 8.19 5.20
CA GLU A 62 -1.43 8.18 4.92
C GLU A 62 -2.10 6.93 5.48
N ILE A 63 -1.47 5.78 5.37
CA ILE A 63 -1.98 4.55 5.97
C ILE A 63 -2.08 4.69 7.48
N SER A 64 -1.08 5.31 8.10
CA SER A 64 -1.11 5.56 9.54
C SER A 64 -2.30 6.44 9.94
N ASN A 65 -2.60 7.45 9.12
CA ASN A 65 -3.74 8.33 9.39
C ASN A 65 -5.07 7.61 9.22
N ILE A 66 -5.17 6.70 8.26
CA ILE A 66 -6.42 6.01 7.96
C ILE A 66 -6.63 4.80 8.87
N ALA A 67 -5.61 3.99 9.06
CA ALA A 67 -5.74 2.67 9.70
C ALA A 67 -4.88 2.51 10.95
N GLY A 68 -4.16 3.54 11.34
CA GLY A 68 -3.37 3.53 12.57
C GLY A 68 -1.91 3.17 12.36
N PRO A 69 -1.05 3.56 13.32
CA PRO A 69 0.39 3.36 13.20
C PRO A 69 0.81 1.87 13.20
N GLU A 70 0.05 1.02 13.89
CA GLU A 70 0.36 -0.42 13.90
C GLU A 70 0.19 -1.03 12.51
N THR A 71 -0.87 -0.65 11.82
CA THR A 71 -1.10 -1.11 10.45
C THR A 71 -0.02 -0.60 9.52
N ALA A 72 0.34 0.68 9.65
CA ALA A 72 1.40 1.27 8.83
C ALA A 72 2.73 0.54 9.05
N LYS A 73 3.02 0.17 10.30
CA LYS A 73 4.24 -0.56 10.63
C LYS A 73 4.27 -1.92 9.93
N LYS A 74 3.15 -2.63 9.93
CA LYS A 74 3.07 -3.92 9.25
C LYS A 74 3.25 -3.78 7.75
N VAL A 75 2.65 -2.75 7.16
CA VAL A 75 2.81 -2.48 5.73
C VAL A 75 4.26 -2.14 5.41
N ASN A 76 4.91 -1.36 6.26
CA ASN A 76 6.31 -1.02 6.08
C ASN A 76 7.20 -2.27 6.11
N GLN A 77 6.92 -3.21 7.02
CA GLN A 77 7.66 -4.46 7.08
C GLN A 77 7.47 -5.27 5.79
N LEU A 78 6.27 -5.27 5.25
CA LEU A 78 6.00 -5.94 3.98
C LEU A 78 6.80 -5.30 2.85
N PHE A 79 6.81 -3.98 2.77
CA PHE A 79 7.57 -3.28 1.73
C PHE A 79 9.07 -3.53 1.86
N SER A 80 9.58 -3.66 3.07
CA SER A 80 11.00 -3.94 3.30
C SER A 80 11.42 -5.27 2.67
N ASN A 81 10.52 -6.23 2.61
CA ASN A 81 10.80 -7.52 1.99
C ASN A 81 10.94 -7.42 0.48
N PHE A 82 10.36 -6.40 -0.13
CA PHE A 82 10.43 -6.20 -1.58
C PHE A 82 11.63 -5.35 -2.01
N VAL A 83 12.10 -4.45 -1.14
CA VAL A 83 13.15 -3.50 -1.54
C VAL A 83 14.55 -3.91 -1.10
N ASN A 84 14.66 -4.96 -0.31
CA ASN A 84 15.95 -5.50 0.04
C ASN A 84 16.32 -6.63 -0.91
#